data_7b8edda77ea1e05445eef6c97fd49b75
#
_entry.id   7b8edda77ea1e05445eef6c97fd49b75
#
_cell.length_a   1.000
_cell.length_b   1.000
_cell.length_c   1.000
_cell.angle_alpha   90.00
_cell.angle_beta   90.00
_cell.angle_gamma   90.00
#
_symmetry.space_group_name_H-M   'P 1'
#
loop_
_entity.id
_entity.type
_entity.pdbx_description
1 polymer ?
#
loop_
_entity_poly.entity_id
_entity_poly.type
_entity_poly.pdbx_seq_one_letter_code
_entity_poly.pdbx_strand_id
1 'polypeptide(L)'
;MIREIDLLANFPAEMPVGAAAVATSVASADRVLVFLDDDPTGTQSVSGVPVLTRWDQEDFCWAFRHLVGTRTAPAVYVLTNTRSLEPVEAAARNREVVISALAAAAQTGSALCFVSRSDSTLRGHYPLEPDVIAATLKEAAGQTIDGVVIVPAFPDAGRITLGGVHYMRNGGTLIPRRRDGVRPGRQLRFPELGARSLRRREIFRPVQGSRGHRS
;
A
#
# COMPACT_ATOMS: atom_id res chain seq x y z
N MET A 1 -3.25 29.83 5.72
CA MET A 1 -4.45 29.01 5.42
C MET A 1 -4.81 29.24 3.97
N ILE A 2 -5.04 28.19 3.21
CA ILE A 2 -5.37 28.24 1.78
C ILE A 2 -6.78 27.68 1.65
N ARG A 3 -7.68 28.34 0.91
CA ARG A 3 -9.01 27.75 0.66
C ARG A 3 -8.86 26.56 -0.27
N GLU A 4 -9.55 25.48 0.05
CA GLU A 4 -9.49 24.24 -0.73
C GLU A 4 -9.90 24.46 -2.19
N ILE A 5 -10.95 25.27 -2.41
CA ILE A 5 -11.44 25.58 -3.75
C ILE A 5 -10.39 26.30 -4.62
N ASP A 6 -9.59 27.18 -4.03
CA ASP A 6 -8.53 27.89 -4.76
C ASP A 6 -7.39 26.96 -5.16
N LEU A 7 -7.07 26.01 -4.28
CA LEU A 7 -6.01 25.03 -4.54
C LEU A 7 -6.43 24.01 -5.60
N LEU A 8 -7.70 23.62 -5.60
CA LEU A 8 -8.25 22.65 -6.55
C LEU A 8 -8.61 23.25 -7.92
N ALA A 9 -8.68 24.58 -8.05
CA ALA A 9 -9.13 25.26 -9.27
C ALA A 9 -8.36 24.83 -10.54
N ASN A 10 -7.10 24.41 -10.40
CA ASN A 10 -6.25 23.97 -11.52
C ASN A 10 -6.16 22.46 -11.66
N PHE A 11 -6.90 21.70 -10.86
CA PHE A 11 -6.95 20.25 -10.98
C PHE A 11 -8.09 19.82 -11.89
N PRO A 12 -7.96 18.69 -12.62
CA PRO A 12 -9.06 18.17 -13.40
C PRO A 12 -10.27 17.85 -12.52
N ALA A 13 -11.45 17.92 -13.08
CA ALA A 13 -12.68 17.52 -12.40
C ALA A 13 -12.57 16.07 -11.90
N GLU A 14 -13.16 15.82 -10.75
CA GLU A 14 -13.22 14.47 -10.19
C GLU A 14 -13.95 13.53 -11.15
N MET A 15 -13.31 12.41 -11.49
CA MET A 15 -13.96 11.34 -12.23
C MET A 15 -14.70 10.44 -11.23
N PRO A 16 -16.02 10.31 -11.33
CA PRO A 16 -16.76 9.43 -10.43
C PRO A 16 -16.41 7.97 -10.74
N VAL A 17 -15.79 7.30 -9.79
CA VAL A 17 -15.54 5.85 -9.85
C VAL A 17 -16.50 5.17 -8.91
N GLY A 18 -17.52 4.51 -9.47
CA GLY A 18 -18.51 3.80 -8.66
C GLY A 18 -17.95 2.51 -8.02
N ALA A 19 -18.43 2.15 -6.85
CA ALA A 19 -18.03 0.94 -6.13
C ALA A 19 -18.15 -0.35 -6.98
N ALA A 20 -19.17 -0.43 -7.86
CA ALA A 20 -19.36 -1.55 -8.77
C ALA A 20 -18.20 -1.69 -9.79
N ALA A 21 -17.68 -0.57 -10.32
CA ALA A 21 -16.55 -0.59 -11.23
C ALA A 21 -15.27 -1.05 -10.53
N VAL A 22 -15.06 -0.60 -9.30
CA VAL A 22 -13.94 -1.06 -8.46
C VAL A 22 -14.06 -2.56 -8.19
N ALA A 23 -15.23 -3.04 -7.77
CA ALA A 23 -15.47 -4.46 -7.51
C ALA A 23 -15.20 -5.34 -8.74
N THR A 24 -15.65 -4.90 -9.93
CA THR A 24 -15.39 -5.59 -11.19
C THR A 24 -13.89 -5.65 -11.49
N SER A 25 -13.18 -4.54 -11.34
CA SER A 25 -11.73 -4.49 -11.58
C SER A 25 -10.96 -5.37 -10.61
N VAL A 26 -11.34 -5.39 -9.33
CA VAL A 26 -10.73 -6.25 -8.31
C VAL A 26 -10.98 -7.72 -8.62
N ALA A 27 -12.19 -8.09 -8.98
CA ALA A 27 -12.55 -9.47 -9.33
C ALA A 27 -11.78 -9.97 -10.59
N SER A 28 -11.56 -9.08 -11.57
CA SER A 28 -10.84 -9.43 -12.79
C SER A 28 -9.32 -9.48 -12.61
N ALA A 29 -8.79 -8.86 -11.56
CA ALA A 29 -7.34 -8.84 -11.31
C ALA A 29 -6.79 -10.18 -10.84
N ASP A 30 -7.63 -11.05 -10.28
CA ASP A 30 -7.30 -12.38 -9.75
C ASP A 30 -6.04 -12.39 -8.86
N ARG A 31 -5.97 -11.42 -7.96
CA ARG A 31 -4.83 -11.22 -7.06
C ARG A 31 -5.29 -11.00 -5.63
N VAL A 32 -4.55 -11.58 -4.70
CA VAL A 32 -4.71 -11.30 -3.27
C VAL A 32 -3.84 -10.11 -2.88
N LEU A 33 -4.45 -9.12 -2.25
CA LEU A 33 -3.75 -7.97 -1.69
C LEU A 33 -3.26 -8.32 -0.28
N VAL A 34 -1.96 -8.27 -0.06
CA VAL A 34 -1.35 -8.47 1.24
C VAL A 34 -0.93 -7.11 1.80
N PHE A 35 -1.66 -6.65 2.80
CA PHE A 35 -1.39 -5.39 3.49
C PHE A 35 -0.47 -5.62 4.67
N LEU A 36 0.74 -5.05 4.64
CA LEU A 36 1.63 -4.97 5.78
C LEU A 36 1.25 -3.72 6.58
N ASP A 37 0.62 -3.93 7.74
CA ASP A 37 0.08 -2.85 8.57
C ASP A 37 1.06 -2.53 9.70
N ASP A 38 1.63 -1.34 9.67
CA ASP A 38 2.67 -0.90 10.59
C ASP A 38 2.16 -0.55 12.00
N ASP A 39 0.83 -0.48 12.18
CA ASP A 39 0.19 -0.05 13.44
C ASP A 39 -1.14 -0.80 13.66
N PRO A 40 -1.44 -1.28 14.88
CA PRO A 40 -2.66 -2.04 15.17
C PRO A 40 -3.97 -1.27 14.95
N THR A 41 -3.92 0.02 14.76
CA THR A 41 -5.11 0.83 14.47
C THR A 41 -5.49 0.85 12.98
N GLY A 42 -4.68 0.25 12.12
CA GLY A 42 -4.86 0.27 10.68
C GLY A 42 -6.11 -0.45 10.18
N THR A 43 -6.54 -1.47 10.90
CA THR A 43 -7.68 -2.29 10.52
C THR A 43 -9.04 -1.72 10.94
N GLN A 44 -9.09 -0.59 11.63
CA GLN A 44 -10.35 0.00 12.13
C GLN A 44 -11.34 0.40 11.04
N SER A 45 -10.86 0.66 9.83
CA SER A 45 -11.69 1.08 8.69
C SER A 45 -12.04 -0.05 7.72
N VAL A 46 -11.68 -1.29 8.04
CA VAL A 46 -11.95 -2.46 7.19
C VAL A 46 -12.76 -3.51 7.94
N SER A 47 -13.56 -4.27 7.20
CA SER A 47 -14.36 -5.35 7.76
C SER A 47 -14.39 -6.55 6.82
N GLY A 48 -14.59 -7.74 7.38
CA GLY A 48 -14.75 -8.97 6.60
C GLY A 48 -13.49 -9.45 5.89
N VAL A 49 -12.30 -9.02 6.36
CA VAL A 49 -11.01 -9.47 5.83
C VAL A 49 -10.22 -10.19 6.92
N PRO A 50 -9.44 -11.23 6.59
CA PRO A 50 -8.51 -11.85 7.52
C PRO A 50 -7.48 -10.86 8.02
N VAL A 51 -7.20 -10.90 9.35
CA VAL A 51 -6.14 -10.13 9.99
C VAL A 51 -5.20 -11.13 10.66
N LEU A 52 -3.98 -11.20 10.17
CA LEU A 52 -2.94 -12.07 10.72
C LEU A 52 -2.11 -11.30 11.74
N THR A 53 -1.98 -11.87 12.94
CA THR A 53 -1.09 -11.39 14.00
C THR A 53 0.20 -12.20 14.10
N ARG A 54 0.25 -13.30 13.36
CA ARG A 54 1.40 -14.13 13.04
C ARG A 54 1.44 -14.31 11.53
N TRP A 55 2.60 -14.59 10.98
CA TRP A 55 2.81 -14.66 9.53
C TRP A 55 3.63 -15.86 9.09
N ASP A 56 3.41 -16.99 9.76
CA ASP A 56 3.92 -18.27 9.27
C ASP A 56 3.25 -18.65 7.95
N GLN A 57 3.89 -19.47 7.16
CA GLN A 57 3.36 -19.93 5.87
C GLN A 57 1.94 -20.53 6.03
N GLU A 58 1.69 -21.28 7.10
CA GLU A 58 0.40 -21.93 7.36
C GLU A 58 -0.71 -20.90 7.62
N ASP A 59 -0.41 -19.81 8.34
CA ASP A 59 -1.35 -18.72 8.59
C ASP A 59 -1.78 -18.05 7.26
N PHE A 60 -0.83 -17.82 6.36
CA PHE A 60 -1.13 -17.31 5.02
C PHE A 60 -1.90 -18.32 4.17
N CYS A 61 -1.57 -19.61 4.20
CA CYS A 61 -2.31 -20.64 3.50
C CYS A 61 -3.77 -20.69 3.97
N TRP A 62 -4.00 -20.58 5.28
CA TRP A 62 -5.34 -20.48 5.85
C TRP A 62 -6.06 -19.25 5.30
N ALA A 63 -5.44 -18.08 5.38
CA ALA A 63 -6.04 -16.83 4.92
C ALA A 63 -6.39 -16.86 3.43
N PHE A 64 -5.49 -17.33 2.57
CA PHE A 64 -5.71 -17.39 1.12
C PHE A 64 -6.84 -18.34 0.75
N ARG A 65 -6.91 -19.51 1.39
CA ARG A 65 -8.01 -20.47 1.19
C ARG A 65 -9.35 -19.91 1.68
N HIS A 66 -9.33 -19.12 2.75
CA HIS A 66 -10.54 -18.49 3.30
C HIS A 66 -11.10 -17.41 2.36
N LEU A 67 -10.28 -16.81 1.49
CA LEU A 67 -10.71 -15.83 0.50
C LEU A 67 -11.33 -16.46 -0.76
N VAL A 68 -11.10 -17.76 -1.00
CA VAL A 68 -11.67 -18.46 -2.17
C VAL A 68 -13.20 -18.53 -2.03
N GLY A 69 -13.89 -17.98 -3.02
CA GLY A 69 -15.36 -17.99 -3.07
C GLY A 69 -16.06 -16.97 -2.16
N THR A 70 -15.29 -16.11 -1.45
CA THR A 70 -15.89 -15.00 -0.70
C THR A 70 -16.25 -13.86 -1.65
N ARG A 71 -17.34 -13.13 -1.32
CA ARG A 71 -17.73 -11.90 -2.04
C ARG A 71 -16.97 -10.67 -1.55
N THR A 72 -16.06 -10.84 -0.60
CA THR A 72 -15.24 -9.78 -0.02
C THR A 72 -14.02 -9.52 -0.90
N ALA A 73 -13.43 -8.34 -0.76
CA ALA A 73 -12.19 -8.02 -1.45
C ALA A 73 -11.12 -9.08 -1.10
N PRO A 74 -10.36 -9.57 -2.10
CA PRO A 74 -9.32 -10.57 -1.87
C PRO A 74 -8.12 -9.92 -1.17
N ALA A 75 -8.25 -9.65 0.11
CA ALA A 75 -7.29 -8.92 0.91
C ALA A 75 -7.00 -9.62 2.24
N VAL A 76 -5.74 -9.60 2.65
CA VAL A 76 -5.26 -10.08 3.96
C VAL A 76 -4.47 -8.95 4.60
N TYR A 77 -4.76 -8.63 5.83
CA TYR A 77 -3.97 -7.71 6.64
C TYR A 77 -3.00 -8.50 7.52
N VAL A 78 -1.76 -8.02 7.59
CA VAL A 78 -0.72 -8.56 8.44
C VAL A 78 -0.28 -7.46 9.40
N LEU A 79 -0.52 -7.66 10.68
CA LEU A 79 -0.22 -6.69 11.71
C LEU A 79 1.25 -6.75 12.09
N THR A 80 2.08 -6.02 11.34
CA THR A 80 3.54 -6.04 11.51
C THR A 80 4.03 -5.22 12.70
N ASN A 81 3.30 -4.18 13.11
CA ASN A 81 3.70 -3.23 14.16
C ASN A 81 5.09 -2.63 13.98
N THR A 82 5.53 -2.48 12.74
CA THR A 82 6.89 -2.02 12.40
C THR A 82 7.15 -0.57 12.77
N ARG A 83 6.10 0.25 12.90
CA ARG A 83 6.23 1.67 13.29
C ARG A 83 6.99 1.90 14.59
N SER A 84 6.86 0.98 15.53
CA SER A 84 7.50 1.07 16.85
C SER A 84 8.92 0.50 16.89
N LEU A 85 9.37 -0.15 15.83
CA LEU A 85 10.65 -0.84 15.74
C LEU A 85 11.77 0.08 15.23
N GLU A 86 13.00 -0.34 15.46
CA GLU A 86 14.14 0.24 14.77
C GLU A 86 14.17 -0.18 13.29
N PRO A 87 14.76 0.64 12.39
CA PRO A 87 14.71 0.39 10.95
C PRO A 87 15.19 -1.00 10.52
N VAL A 88 16.22 -1.54 11.17
CA VAL A 88 16.77 -2.87 10.86
C VAL A 88 15.77 -3.96 11.19
N GLU A 89 15.09 -3.86 12.34
CA GLU A 89 14.08 -4.82 12.77
C GLU A 89 12.82 -4.72 11.90
N ALA A 90 12.41 -3.49 11.54
CA ALA A 90 11.29 -3.27 10.63
C ALA A 90 11.56 -3.89 9.25
N ALA A 91 12.78 -3.71 8.71
CA ALA A 91 13.20 -4.33 7.46
C ALA A 91 13.18 -5.86 7.52
N ALA A 92 13.74 -6.45 8.58
CA ALA A 92 13.76 -7.90 8.78
C ALA A 92 12.34 -8.47 8.83
N ARG A 93 11.45 -7.84 9.60
CA ARG A 93 10.06 -8.26 9.73
C ARG A 93 9.29 -8.18 8.43
N ASN A 94 9.41 -7.10 7.67
CA ASN A 94 8.78 -6.99 6.36
C ASN A 94 9.29 -8.08 5.39
N ARG A 95 10.59 -8.37 5.42
CA ARG A 95 11.16 -9.44 4.61
C ARG A 95 10.58 -10.82 4.97
N GLU A 96 10.48 -11.15 6.26
CA GLU A 96 9.87 -12.40 6.74
C GLU A 96 8.43 -12.55 6.23
N VAL A 97 7.61 -11.52 6.40
CA VAL A 97 6.22 -11.50 5.94
C VAL A 97 6.12 -11.79 4.44
N VAL A 98 6.94 -11.13 3.63
CA VAL A 98 6.92 -11.31 2.17
C VAL A 98 7.34 -12.74 1.79
N ILE A 99 8.39 -13.29 2.41
CA ILE A 99 8.86 -14.65 2.15
C ILE A 99 7.78 -15.67 2.50
N SER A 100 7.16 -15.56 3.69
CA SER A 100 6.11 -16.48 4.12
C SER A 100 4.88 -16.41 3.21
N ALA A 101 4.47 -15.20 2.81
CA ALA A 101 3.37 -15.00 1.88
C ALA A 101 3.65 -15.63 0.51
N LEU A 102 4.87 -15.46 -0.02
CA LEU A 102 5.27 -16.06 -1.30
C LEU A 102 5.28 -17.59 -1.24
N ALA A 103 5.76 -18.18 -0.14
CA ALA A 103 5.74 -19.62 0.06
C ALA A 103 4.30 -20.16 0.10
N ALA A 104 3.41 -19.48 0.81
CA ALA A 104 1.99 -19.83 0.83
C ALA A 104 1.31 -19.65 -0.52
N ALA A 105 1.66 -18.61 -1.26
CA ALA A 105 1.13 -18.35 -2.60
C ALA A 105 1.51 -19.47 -3.59
N ALA A 106 2.75 -19.94 -3.52
CA ALA A 106 3.20 -21.08 -4.33
C ALA A 106 2.42 -22.38 -4.01
N GLN A 107 2.05 -22.58 -2.74
CA GLN A 107 1.28 -23.75 -2.30
C GLN A 107 -0.21 -23.65 -2.67
N THR A 108 -0.78 -22.44 -2.67
CA THR A 108 -2.23 -22.22 -2.90
C THR A 108 -2.56 -21.84 -4.34
N GLY A 109 -1.55 -21.57 -5.17
CA GLY A 109 -1.75 -21.08 -6.53
C GLY A 109 -2.20 -19.62 -6.61
N SER A 110 -2.01 -18.84 -5.54
CA SER A 110 -2.47 -17.46 -5.45
C SER A 110 -1.46 -16.50 -6.08
N ALA A 111 -1.95 -15.49 -6.82
CA ALA A 111 -1.14 -14.37 -7.25
C ALA A 111 -1.22 -13.25 -6.21
N LEU A 112 -0.10 -12.64 -5.84
CA LEU A 112 -0.05 -11.62 -4.79
C LEU A 112 0.24 -10.22 -5.33
N CYS A 113 -0.27 -9.23 -4.59
CA CYS A 113 0.16 -7.84 -4.66
C CYS A 113 0.37 -7.32 -3.23
N PHE A 114 1.47 -6.63 -2.99
CA PHE A 114 1.81 -6.15 -1.65
C PHE A 114 1.51 -4.66 -1.49
N VAL A 115 1.05 -4.30 -0.31
CA VAL A 115 0.77 -2.92 0.09
C VAL A 115 1.46 -2.65 1.43
N SER A 116 2.41 -1.72 1.46
CA SER A 116 2.89 -1.16 2.73
C SER A 116 1.86 -0.15 3.21
N ARG A 117 1.08 -0.53 4.21
CA ARG A 117 0.08 0.32 4.83
C ARG A 117 0.72 1.04 6.01
N SER A 118 1.24 2.23 5.75
CA SER A 118 1.93 3.05 6.72
C SER A 118 1.09 4.25 7.15
N ASP A 119 1.57 5.03 8.11
CA ASP A 119 0.86 6.18 8.66
C ASP A 119 0.76 7.35 7.67
N SER A 120 -0.46 7.81 7.42
CA SER A 120 -0.73 8.98 6.58
C SER A 120 -0.18 10.31 7.14
N THR A 121 0.29 10.33 8.39
CA THR A 121 0.99 11.49 9.00
C THR A 121 2.51 11.42 8.86
N LEU A 122 3.01 10.48 8.04
CA LEU A 122 4.43 10.33 7.75
C LEU A 122 5.27 9.88 8.97
N ARG A 123 4.64 9.18 9.92
CA ARG A 123 5.33 8.37 10.92
C ARG A 123 5.47 6.96 10.36
N GLY A 124 6.57 6.36 10.40
CA GLY A 124 6.81 5.04 9.81
C GLY A 124 8.12 5.03 9.04
N HIS A 125 8.40 3.90 8.38
CA HIS A 125 9.70 3.63 7.76
C HIS A 125 9.69 3.80 6.23
N TYR A 126 9.05 4.86 5.73
CA TYR A 126 9.13 5.15 4.29
C TYR A 126 10.51 5.79 3.96
N PRO A 127 11.22 5.40 2.89
CA PRO A 127 10.86 4.39 1.88
C PRO A 127 11.31 2.96 2.23
N LEU A 128 11.88 2.71 3.40
CA LEU A 128 12.46 1.42 3.77
C LEU A 128 11.53 0.23 3.52
N GLU A 129 10.26 0.33 3.96
CA GLU A 129 9.31 -0.78 3.84
C GLU A 129 9.00 -1.15 2.38
N PRO A 130 8.58 -0.24 1.50
CA PRO A 130 8.37 -0.58 0.09
C PRO A 130 9.67 -1.03 -0.61
N ASP A 131 10.83 -0.50 -0.24
CA ASP A 131 12.11 -0.91 -0.81
C ASP A 131 12.46 -2.34 -0.42
N VAL A 132 12.23 -2.73 0.84
CA VAL A 132 12.44 -4.11 1.32
C VAL A 132 11.48 -5.08 0.64
N ILE A 133 10.20 -4.71 0.49
CA ILE A 133 9.22 -5.53 -0.23
C ILE A 133 9.69 -5.76 -1.67
N ALA A 134 10.07 -4.71 -2.38
CA ALA A 134 10.54 -4.80 -3.77
C ALA A 134 11.81 -5.64 -3.91
N ALA A 135 12.79 -5.44 -3.01
CA ALA A 135 14.03 -6.22 -2.99
C ALA A 135 13.76 -7.72 -2.74
N THR A 136 12.88 -8.02 -1.78
CA THR A 136 12.52 -9.41 -1.43
C THR A 136 11.78 -10.10 -2.57
N LEU A 137 10.86 -9.41 -3.25
CA LEU A 137 10.17 -9.94 -4.43
C LEU A 137 11.16 -10.27 -5.55
N LYS A 138 12.14 -9.41 -5.79
CA LYS A 138 13.18 -9.65 -6.79
C LYS A 138 14.05 -10.87 -6.43
N GLU A 139 14.49 -10.96 -5.17
CA GLU A 139 15.38 -12.03 -4.70
C GLU A 139 14.65 -13.38 -4.64
N ALA A 140 13.45 -13.44 -4.08
CA ALA A 140 12.75 -14.68 -3.80
C ALA A 140 11.88 -15.18 -4.97
N ALA A 141 11.37 -14.27 -5.81
CA ALA A 141 10.43 -14.61 -6.89
C ALA A 141 10.87 -14.13 -8.28
N GLY A 142 12.03 -13.48 -8.41
CA GLY A 142 12.48 -12.91 -9.67
C GLY A 142 11.63 -11.76 -10.21
N GLN A 143 10.73 -11.23 -9.39
CA GLN A 143 9.81 -10.16 -9.80
C GLN A 143 10.47 -8.79 -9.67
N THR A 144 10.48 -8.03 -10.74
CA THR A 144 10.93 -6.63 -10.73
C THR A 144 9.73 -5.71 -10.60
N ILE A 145 9.82 -4.74 -9.70
CA ILE A 145 8.79 -3.72 -9.49
C ILE A 145 9.14 -2.50 -10.36
N ASP A 146 8.25 -2.15 -11.28
CA ASP A 146 8.45 -1.03 -12.22
C ASP A 146 8.09 0.33 -11.61
N GLY A 147 7.33 0.35 -10.51
CA GLY A 147 6.92 1.57 -9.85
C GLY A 147 6.17 1.34 -8.54
N VAL A 148 6.12 2.37 -7.72
CA VAL A 148 5.39 2.39 -6.45
C VAL A 148 4.30 3.45 -6.52
N VAL A 149 3.05 3.07 -6.25
CA VAL A 149 1.93 4.01 -6.11
C VAL A 149 1.88 4.48 -4.66
N ILE A 150 1.98 5.79 -4.46
CA ILE A 150 1.97 6.41 -3.13
C ILE A 150 0.67 7.19 -2.95
N VAL A 151 -0.12 6.82 -1.93
CA VAL A 151 -1.41 7.46 -1.61
C VAL A 151 -1.42 7.90 -0.15
N PRO A 152 -0.70 8.95 0.23
CA PRO A 152 -0.64 9.43 1.60
C PRO A 152 -1.87 10.30 1.91
N ALA A 153 -3.05 9.68 1.96
CA ALA A 153 -4.30 10.36 2.18
C ALA A 153 -5.18 9.58 3.18
N PHE A 154 -5.95 10.33 3.94
CA PHE A 154 -7.04 9.81 4.76
C PHE A 154 -8.14 10.88 4.80
N PRO A 155 -8.98 10.98 3.74
CA PRO A 155 -9.96 12.07 3.58
C PRO A 155 -10.94 12.16 4.73
N ASP A 156 -11.41 11.05 5.29
CA ASP A 156 -12.34 11.00 6.41
C ASP A 156 -11.78 11.65 7.67
N ALA A 157 -10.46 11.59 7.86
CA ALA A 157 -9.75 12.30 8.92
C ALA A 157 -9.23 13.68 8.46
N GLY A 158 -9.69 14.19 7.32
CA GLY A 158 -9.28 15.48 6.77
C GLY A 158 -7.85 15.53 6.22
N ARG A 159 -7.20 14.39 5.98
CA ARG A 159 -5.81 14.33 5.49
C ARG A 159 -5.81 14.13 3.99
N ILE A 160 -5.26 15.09 3.25
CA ILE A 160 -5.15 15.04 1.79
C ILE A 160 -3.76 15.44 1.34
N THR A 161 -3.37 15.00 0.15
CA THR A 161 -2.09 15.33 -0.45
C THR A 161 -2.32 15.90 -1.85
N LEU A 162 -1.82 17.10 -2.10
CA LEU A 162 -1.95 17.80 -3.37
C LEU A 162 -0.58 18.35 -3.77
N GLY A 163 -0.16 18.07 -5.01
CA GLY A 163 1.11 18.55 -5.54
C GLY A 163 2.33 18.14 -4.69
N GLY A 164 2.28 16.97 -4.04
CA GLY A 164 3.34 16.50 -3.14
C GLY A 164 3.34 17.14 -1.74
N VAL A 165 2.38 18.00 -1.45
CA VAL A 165 2.24 18.62 -0.12
C VAL A 165 1.08 17.98 0.64
N HIS A 166 1.34 17.59 1.87
CA HIS A 166 0.33 17.00 2.77
C HIS A 166 -0.39 18.10 3.55
N TYR A 167 -1.71 18.05 3.54
CA TYR A 167 -2.58 19.05 4.18
C TYR A 167 -3.51 18.42 5.20
N MET A 168 -3.90 19.20 6.18
CA MET A 168 -5.03 18.93 7.05
C MET A 168 -6.19 19.85 6.66
N ARG A 169 -7.36 19.27 6.37
CA ARG A 169 -8.60 19.99 6.09
C ARG A 169 -9.21 20.49 7.40
N ASN A 170 -9.60 21.76 7.42
CA ASN A 170 -10.29 22.38 8.54
C ASN A 170 -11.32 23.37 8.00
N GLY A 171 -12.60 23.03 8.02
CA GLY A 171 -13.70 23.91 7.65
C GLY A 171 -13.56 24.55 6.27
N GLY A 172 -13.22 23.80 5.21
CA GLY A 172 -13.04 24.32 3.84
C GLY A 172 -11.69 25.02 3.59
N THR A 173 -10.81 25.04 4.59
CA THR A 173 -9.43 25.52 4.47
C THR A 173 -8.45 24.37 4.60
N LEU A 174 -7.32 24.51 3.93
CA LEU A 174 -6.22 23.56 3.96
C LEU A 174 -5.03 24.16 4.71
N ILE A 175 -4.56 23.43 5.70
CA ILE A 175 -3.39 23.79 6.49
C ILE A 175 -2.28 22.84 6.07
N PRO A 176 -1.22 23.35 5.40
CA PRO A 176 -0.09 22.49 5.06
C PRO A 176 0.56 21.98 6.34
N ARG A 177 0.80 20.68 6.41
CA ARG A 177 1.57 20.08 7.50
C ARG A 177 3.03 20.52 7.36
N ARG A 178 3.40 21.55 8.12
CA ARG A 178 4.81 21.95 8.24
C ARG A 178 5.57 20.94 9.09
N ARG A 179 6.86 20.86 8.84
CA ARG A 179 7.85 20.02 9.53
C ARG A 179 8.02 20.34 11.03
N ASP A 180 7.34 21.34 11.54
CA ASP A 180 7.70 22.04 12.79
C ASP A 180 7.27 21.31 14.08
N GLY A 181 6.86 20.05 14.00
CA GLY A 181 6.43 19.28 15.17
C GLY A 181 7.01 17.87 15.31
N VAL A 182 7.90 17.47 14.40
CA VAL A 182 8.58 16.17 14.51
C VAL A 182 9.94 16.37 15.19
N ARG A 183 10.15 15.69 16.31
CA ARG A 183 11.44 15.70 17.02
C ARG A 183 12.59 15.51 16.04
N PRO A 184 13.72 16.25 16.18
CA PRO A 184 14.89 16.07 15.34
C PRO A 184 15.41 14.64 15.51
N GLY A 185 15.36 13.84 14.45
CA GLY A 185 15.86 12.47 14.44
C GLY A 185 15.21 11.54 13.41
N ARG A 186 13.96 11.75 13.01
CA ARG A 186 13.29 10.93 11.99
C ARG A 186 12.66 11.82 10.92
N GLN A 187 13.48 12.26 9.99
CA GLN A 187 13.03 12.97 8.81
C GLN A 187 12.69 11.94 7.73
N LEU A 188 11.39 11.74 7.47
CA LEU A 188 10.99 11.29 6.14
C LEU A 188 11.28 12.45 5.18
N ARG A 189 12.44 12.41 4.56
CA ARG A 189 12.65 13.15 3.32
C ARG A 189 11.95 12.32 2.25
N PHE A 190 10.82 12.79 1.72
CA PHE A 190 10.54 12.47 0.34
C PHE A 190 11.70 13.10 -0.45
N PRO A 191 12.63 12.31 -1.02
CA PRO A 191 13.50 12.87 -2.02
C PRO A 191 12.54 13.48 -3.04
N GLU A 192 12.84 14.68 -3.50
CA GLU A 192 11.99 15.41 -4.44
C GLU A 192 11.43 14.41 -5.45
N LEU A 193 10.17 14.02 -5.27
CA LEU A 193 9.40 13.40 -6.33
C LEU A 193 9.23 14.54 -7.33
N GLY A 194 10.32 14.74 -8.08
CA GLY A 194 10.37 15.76 -9.10
C GLY A 194 9.15 15.54 -9.98
N ALA A 195 8.36 16.58 -10.17
CA ALA A 195 7.14 16.60 -10.98
C ALA A 195 7.33 16.05 -12.42
N ARG A 196 8.50 15.59 -12.74
CA ARG A 196 8.88 14.96 -14.02
C ARG A 196 8.61 13.46 -14.10
N SER A 197 8.48 12.72 -13.00
CA SER A 197 8.22 11.27 -13.05
C SER A 197 6.72 10.92 -13.15
N LEU A 198 5.83 11.86 -12.89
CA LEU A 198 4.38 11.67 -13.01
C LEU A 198 3.83 11.96 -14.42
N ARG A 199 4.66 12.38 -15.36
CA ARG A 199 4.23 12.57 -16.75
C ARG A 199 4.40 11.27 -17.53
N ARG A 200 3.27 10.60 -17.78
CA ARG A 200 3.10 9.52 -18.77
C ARG A 200 3.99 8.28 -18.58
N ARG A 201 3.56 7.37 -17.74
CA ARG A 201 3.65 5.94 -18.07
C ARG A 201 2.34 5.28 -17.67
N GLU A 202 1.74 4.58 -18.61
CA GLU A 202 0.53 3.79 -18.45
C GLU A 202 0.65 2.86 -17.25
N ILE A 203 -0.18 3.09 -16.23
CA ILE A 203 -0.07 2.45 -14.91
C ILE A 203 -0.59 1.00 -14.93
N PHE A 204 -1.03 0.47 -16.05
CA PHE A 204 -1.48 -0.91 -16.13
C PHE A 204 -1.11 -1.55 -17.48
N ARG A 205 0.04 -2.22 -17.54
CA ARG A 205 0.20 -3.36 -18.44
C ARG A 205 0.04 -4.64 -17.62
N PRO A 206 -0.94 -5.51 -17.90
CA PRO A 206 -0.97 -6.84 -17.32
C PRO A 206 0.27 -7.61 -17.81
N VAL A 207 1.03 -8.16 -16.87
CA VAL A 207 2.10 -9.11 -17.20
C VAL A 207 1.43 -10.34 -17.81
N GLN A 208 1.58 -10.53 -19.11
CA GLN A 208 1.19 -11.76 -19.78
C GLN A 208 2.10 -12.87 -19.26
N GLY A 209 1.51 -13.80 -18.50
CA GLY A 209 2.18 -15.03 -18.11
C GLY A 209 2.54 -15.82 -19.38
N SER A 210 3.82 -16.10 -19.55
CA SER A 210 4.33 -17.03 -20.56
C SER A 210 3.70 -18.41 -20.30
N ARG A 211 2.72 -18.79 -21.12
CA ARG A 211 2.27 -20.18 -21.21
C ARG A 211 3.42 -20.97 -21.80
N GLY A 212 4.08 -21.75 -20.94
CA GLY A 212 5.03 -22.75 -21.38
C GLY A 212 4.33 -23.74 -22.31
N HIS A 213 4.76 -23.80 -23.54
CA HIS A 213 4.45 -24.88 -24.46
C HIS A 213 5.03 -26.17 -23.85
N ARG A 214 4.16 -27.11 -23.51
CA ARG A 214 4.52 -28.53 -23.40
C ARG A 214 4.31 -29.12 -24.78
N SER A 215 5.39 -29.51 -25.41
CA SER A 215 5.45 -30.56 -26.43
C SER A 215 5.44 -31.94 -25.77
#